data_e1d05e15c090f1e91c84ec9bcf634f9e
#
_entry.id   e1d05e15c090f1e91c84ec9bcf634f9e
#
_cell.length_a   1.000
_cell.length_b   1.000
_cell.length_c   1.000
_cell.angle_alpha   90.00
_cell.angle_beta   90.00
_cell.angle_gamma   90.00
#
_symmetry.space_group_name_H-M   'P 1'
#
loop_
_entity.id
_entity.type
_entity.pdbx_description
1 polymer ?
#
loop_
_entity_poly.entity_id
_entity_poly.type
_entity_poly.pdbx_seq_one_letter_code
_entity_poly.pdbx_strand_id
1 'polypeptide(L)'
;STLYKTYRKAHDLIVWGITIGAKEGGCFFPLWVELWRQPGLRKQTRPQRMAAALLRLNHQLIEVAQSLDGIDFAVDNGYHSPTVAKAVSACGLVMTTQLRSNQQVSLLNGQSVKMADLRDQLIETELIRVDLRTGAQAYYWRRDVIHPYLGLGTLVLQQRKIKSGGFQYHHHFSQHQKAKAITVLQIAKRRWPIEVFFRESKQHLGMGHLPFRKWSSLRGHIISRAVLYFLLAKVRHRIRWKKRAKTIGALKQQWGEILSSIFRSFLPVSRSQNA
;
A
#
# COMPACT_ATOMS: atom_id res chain seq x y z
N SER A 1 21.83 -18.56 22.36
CA SER A 1 20.89 -17.63 23.00
C SER A 1 19.47 -18.11 22.75
N THR A 2 18.87 -18.63 23.82
CA THR A 2 17.47 -19.10 23.86
C THR A 2 16.56 -17.88 23.82
N LEU A 3 16.37 -17.33 22.63
CA LEU A 3 15.48 -16.20 22.41
C LEU A 3 14.03 -16.68 22.47
N TYR A 4 13.37 -16.25 23.50
CA TYR A 4 11.93 -16.13 23.73
C TYR A 4 11.07 -16.46 22.50
N LYS A 5 10.65 -17.71 22.36
CA LYS A 5 9.48 -18.08 21.58
C LYS A 5 8.20 -17.72 22.35
N THR A 6 8.07 -16.48 22.78
CA THR A 6 6.78 -15.95 23.16
C THR A 6 6.02 -15.69 21.87
N TYR A 7 5.11 -16.60 21.53
CA TYR A 7 4.08 -16.36 20.52
C TYR A 7 3.23 -15.16 20.97
N ARG A 8 3.67 -13.96 20.65
CA ARG A 8 2.81 -12.79 20.77
C ARG A 8 1.69 -13.02 19.74
N LYS A 9 0.45 -13.14 20.21
CA LYS A 9 -0.73 -13.19 19.36
C LYS A 9 -0.72 -11.91 18.50
N ALA A 10 -0.21 -12.00 17.30
CA ALA A 10 -0.19 -10.88 16.37
C ALA A 10 -1.61 -10.70 15.80
N HIS A 11 -2.09 -9.48 15.80
CA HIS A 11 -3.32 -9.12 15.11
C HIS A 11 -2.96 -8.58 13.73
N ASP A 12 -3.42 -9.25 12.70
CA ASP A 12 -3.27 -8.79 11.33
C ASP A 12 -4.35 -7.75 11.00
N LEU A 13 -3.97 -6.76 10.22
CA LEU A 13 -4.89 -5.74 9.72
C LEU A 13 -5.09 -5.90 8.21
N ILE A 14 -6.32 -5.75 7.77
CA ILE A 14 -6.67 -5.51 6.38
C ILE A 14 -6.87 -4.00 6.23
N VAL A 15 -6.07 -3.37 5.38
CA VAL A 15 -6.15 -1.93 5.12
C VAL A 15 -6.17 -1.69 3.62
N TRP A 16 -7.03 -0.81 3.20
CA TRP A 16 -6.98 -0.22 1.86
C TRP A 16 -7.43 1.25 1.91
N GLY A 17 -7.06 2.00 0.89
CA GLY A 17 -7.31 3.43 0.82
C GLY A 17 -6.86 4.03 -0.50
N ILE A 18 -6.91 5.34 -0.58
CA ILE A 18 -6.54 6.11 -1.77
C ILE A 18 -5.18 6.75 -1.56
N THR A 19 -4.34 6.69 -2.59
CA THR A 19 -3.07 7.43 -2.67
C THR A 19 -3.21 8.57 -3.66
N ILE A 20 -3.01 9.81 -3.21
CA ILE A 20 -3.08 11.03 -4.02
C ILE A 20 -1.69 11.68 -4.12
N GLY A 21 -1.33 12.21 -5.30
CA GLY A 21 -0.09 12.95 -5.49
C GLY A 21 1.16 12.09 -5.67
N ALA A 22 1.10 11.11 -6.56
CA ALA A 22 2.13 10.06 -6.76
C ALA A 22 3.55 10.55 -7.10
N LYS A 23 3.76 11.76 -7.67
CA LYS A 23 5.08 12.22 -8.13
C LYS A 23 6.10 12.43 -7.01
N GLU A 24 5.69 12.63 -5.77
CA GLU A 24 6.57 12.98 -4.64
C GLU A 24 6.18 12.27 -3.34
N GLY A 25 5.94 10.98 -3.44
CA GLY A 25 5.69 10.13 -2.28
C GLY A 25 4.26 10.15 -1.74
N GLY A 26 3.30 10.67 -2.48
CA GLY A 26 1.85 10.60 -2.28
C GLY A 26 1.32 10.68 -0.83
N CYS A 27 0.14 11.17 -0.63
CA CYS A 27 -0.58 11.01 0.64
C CYS A 27 -1.47 9.79 0.56
N PHE A 28 -1.36 8.89 1.51
CA PHE A 28 -2.27 7.77 1.68
C PHE A 28 -3.42 8.16 2.60
N PHE A 29 -4.63 7.87 2.19
CA PHE A 29 -5.86 8.07 2.94
C PHE A 29 -6.50 6.71 3.20
N PRO A 30 -6.41 6.16 4.42
CA PRO A 30 -7.05 4.88 4.73
C PRO A 30 -8.58 5.05 4.68
N LEU A 31 -9.24 4.27 3.84
CA LEU A 31 -10.70 4.25 3.72
C LEU A 31 -11.33 3.09 4.49
N TRP A 32 -10.58 1.98 4.60
CA TRP A 32 -11.03 0.80 5.31
C TRP A 32 -9.91 0.22 6.15
N VAL A 33 -10.20 -0.07 7.41
CA VAL A 33 -9.29 -0.72 8.33
C VAL A 33 -10.07 -1.78 9.09
N GLU A 34 -9.64 -3.03 8.98
CA GLU A 34 -10.27 -4.15 9.65
C GLU A 34 -9.25 -5.02 10.36
N LEU A 35 -9.55 -5.40 11.61
CA LEU A 35 -8.82 -6.42 12.33
C LEU A 35 -9.16 -7.80 11.82
N TRP A 36 -8.12 -8.57 11.46
CA TRP A 36 -8.25 -9.96 11.06
C TRP A 36 -7.92 -10.91 12.21
N ARG A 37 -8.79 -11.87 12.49
CA ARG A 37 -8.50 -13.00 13.38
C ARG A 37 -7.93 -14.16 12.57
N GLN A 38 -7.07 -14.98 13.20
CA GLN A 38 -6.53 -16.16 12.55
C GLN A 38 -7.63 -17.08 11.98
N PRO A 39 -7.33 -17.86 10.91
CA PRO A 39 -8.21 -18.87 10.35
C PRO A 39 -8.81 -19.76 11.45
N GLY A 40 -9.72 -20.38 11.55
CA GLY A 40 -10.33 -21.17 12.64
C GLY A 40 -11.26 -20.37 13.56
N LEU A 41 -11.13 -19.06 13.63
CA LEU A 41 -12.04 -18.17 14.34
C LEU A 41 -12.97 -17.40 13.41
N ARG A 42 -12.83 -17.54 12.08
CA ARG A 42 -13.65 -16.86 11.06
C ARG A 42 -13.99 -17.78 9.89
N LYS A 43 -15.22 -17.63 9.39
CA LYS A 43 -15.72 -18.36 8.22
C LYS A 43 -15.18 -17.85 6.87
N GLN A 44 -14.63 -16.61 6.80
CA GLN A 44 -14.19 -15.98 5.55
C GLN A 44 -12.67 -15.78 5.53
N THR A 45 -12.04 -15.96 4.38
CA THR A 45 -10.62 -15.67 4.14
C THR A 45 -10.37 -14.17 3.99
N ARG A 46 -9.09 -13.74 4.13
CA ARG A 46 -8.71 -12.33 3.89
C ARG A 46 -9.13 -11.81 2.51
N PRO A 47 -8.89 -12.54 1.40
CA PRO A 47 -9.37 -12.13 0.08
C PRO A 47 -10.89 -11.98 0.00
N GLN A 48 -11.67 -12.90 0.61
CA GLN A 48 -13.12 -12.78 0.64
C GLN A 48 -13.60 -11.53 1.39
N ARG A 49 -12.96 -11.19 2.49
CA ARG A 49 -13.32 -9.98 3.25
C ARG A 49 -12.92 -8.71 2.51
N MET A 50 -11.76 -8.70 1.85
CA MET A 50 -11.35 -7.59 1.00
C MET A 50 -12.34 -7.38 -0.14
N ALA A 51 -12.74 -8.45 -0.82
CA ALA A 51 -13.73 -8.39 -1.90
C ALA A 51 -15.08 -7.85 -1.41
N ALA A 52 -15.57 -8.35 -0.27
CA ALA A 52 -16.83 -7.86 0.32
C ALA A 52 -16.76 -6.39 0.73
N ALA A 53 -15.62 -5.93 1.28
CA ALA A 53 -15.43 -4.53 1.63
C ALA A 53 -15.40 -3.63 0.38
N LEU A 54 -14.75 -4.08 -0.70
CA LEU A 54 -14.66 -3.35 -1.96
C LEU A 54 -16.04 -3.20 -2.62
N LEU A 55 -16.82 -4.29 -2.70
CA LEU A 55 -18.18 -4.25 -3.23
C LEU A 55 -19.10 -3.33 -2.42
N ARG A 56 -18.97 -3.35 -1.09
CA ARG A 56 -19.74 -2.44 -0.21
C ARG A 56 -19.39 -0.97 -0.46
N LEU A 57 -18.11 -0.65 -0.58
CA LEU A 57 -17.72 0.73 -0.91
C LEU A 57 -18.27 1.15 -2.27
N ASN A 58 -18.16 0.28 -3.28
CA ASN A 58 -18.68 0.58 -4.61
C ASN A 58 -20.18 0.90 -4.55
N HIS A 59 -20.95 0.09 -3.82
CA HIS A 59 -22.39 0.34 -3.62
C HIS A 59 -22.64 1.72 -2.97
N GLN A 60 -21.91 2.05 -1.90
CA GLN A 60 -22.04 3.34 -1.23
C GLN A 60 -21.64 4.53 -2.12
N LEU A 61 -20.68 4.36 -3.03
CA LEU A 61 -20.29 5.41 -3.97
C LEU A 61 -21.35 5.61 -5.07
N ILE A 62 -21.95 4.53 -5.54
CA ILE A 62 -23.06 4.59 -6.50
C ILE A 62 -24.24 5.38 -5.91
N GLU A 63 -24.57 5.18 -4.63
CA GLU A 63 -25.63 5.92 -3.94
C GLU A 63 -25.40 7.45 -3.94
N VAL A 64 -24.16 7.91 -4.03
CA VAL A 64 -23.81 9.35 -4.12
C VAL A 64 -23.35 9.76 -5.52
N ALA A 65 -23.75 9.02 -6.54
CA ALA A 65 -23.42 9.26 -7.95
C ALA A 65 -21.91 9.34 -8.24
N GLN A 66 -21.11 8.55 -7.54
CA GLN A 66 -19.67 8.40 -7.77
C GLN A 66 -19.35 7.00 -8.30
N SER A 67 -18.23 6.84 -8.99
CA SER A 67 -17.78 5.57 -9.55
C SER A 67 -16.32 5.29 -9.23
N LEU A 68 -15.99 4.00 -9.16
CA LEU A 68 -14.61 3.51 -9.11
C LEU A 68 -14.06 3.16 -10.51
N ASP A 69 -14.87 3.31 -11.55
CA ASP A 69 -14.51 2.88 -12.89
C ASP A 69 -13.19 3.50 -13.38
N GLY A 70 -12.33 2.67 -13.97
CA GLY A 70 -11.03 3.08 -14.49
C GLY A 70 -9.98 3.46 -13.45
N ILE A 71 -10.29 3.37 -12.14
CA ILE A 71 -9.31 3.68 -11.09
C ILE A 71 -8.30 2.53 -10.95
N ASP A 72 -7.01 2.88 -10.87
CA ASP A 72 -5.93 1.91 -10.60
C ASP A 72 -6.05 1.31 -9.20
N PHE A 73 -6.13 -0.01 -9.11
CA PHE A 73 -6.17 -0.77 -7.87
C PHE A 73 -4.90 -1.59 -7.67
N ALA A 74 -3.95 -1.07 -6.90
CA ALA A 74 -2.70 -1.75 -6.60
C ALA A 74 -2.81 -2.60 -5.35
N VAL A 75 -2.58 -3.92 -5.48
CA VAL A 75 -2.71 -4.88 -4.38
C VAL A 75 -1.44 -5.67 -4.13
N ASP A 76 -1.27 -6.13 -2.89
CA ASP A 76 -0.22 -7.06 -2.51
C ASP A 76 -0.56 -8.49 -3.00
N ASN A 77 0.47 -9.30 -3.22
CA ASN A 77 0.33 -10.68 -3.68
C ASN A 77 -0.51 -11.56 -2.73
N GLY A 78 -0.62 -11.20 -1.45
CA GLY A 78 -1.48 -11.88 -0.47
C GLY A 78 -2.98 -11.76 -0.75
N TYR A 79 -3.39 -10.77 -1.54
CA TYR A 79 -4.77 -10.56 -1.96
C TYR A 79 -5.03 -10.93 -3.42
N HIS A 80 -4.01 -11.42 -4.12
CA HIS A 80 -4.11 -11.88 -5.48
C HIS A 80 -4.87 -13.21 -5.53
N SER A 81 -6.17 -13.15 -5.82
CA SER A 81 -7.08 -14.31 -5.84
C SER A 81 -8.23 -14.09 -6.82
N PRO A 82 -8.86 -15.16 -7.32
CA PRO A 82 -10.03 -15.07 -8.20
C PRO A 82 -11.18 -14.27 -7.56
N THR A 83 -11.37 -14.39 -6.25
CA THR A 83 -12.44 -13.67 -5.51
C THR A 83 -12.21 -12.16 -5.53
N VAL A 84 -10.99 -11.70 -5.29
CA VAL A 84 -10.65 -10.27 -5.36
C VAL A 84 -10.71 -9.78 -6.81
N ALA A 85 -10.22 -10.57 -7.77
CA ALA A 85 -10.28 -10.22 -9.19
C ALA A 85 -11.71 -9.98 -9.68
N LYS A 86 -12.66 -10.87 -9.30
CA LYS A 86 -14.08 -10.69 -9.60
C LYS A 86 -14.66 -9.41 -9.00
N ALA A 87 -14.34 -9.11 -7.74
CA ALA A 87 -14.81 -7.89 -7.08
C ALA A 87 -14.22 -6.63 -7.72
N VAL A 88 -12.94 -6.63 -8.07
CA VAL A 88 -12.27 -5.54 -8.79
C VAL A 88 -12.94 -5.28 -10.13
N SER A 89 -13.18 -6.33 -10.92
CA SER A 89 -13.89 -6.24 -12.21
C SER A 89 -15.30 -5.71 -12.05
N ALA A 90 -16.05 -6.19 -11.06
CA ALA A 90 -17.42 -5.74 -10.78
C ALA A 90 -17.49 -4.25 -10.36
N CYS A 91 -16.39 -3.71 -9.83
CA CYS A 91 -16.28 -2.29 -9.48
C CYS A 91 -15.70 -1.41 -10.61
N GLY A 92 -15.41 -1.96 -11.79
CA GLY A 92 -14.76 -1.25 -12.90
C GLY A 92 -13.30 -0.86 -12.64
N LEU A 93 -12.68 -1.39 -11.57
CA LEU A 93 -11.30 -1.09 -11.21
C LEU A 93 -10.30 -1.82 -12.11
N VAL A 94 -9.13 -1.21 -12.31
CA VAL A 94 -8.02 -1.81 -13.06
C VAL A 94 -6.94 -2.33 -12.11
N MET A 95 -6.82 -3.65 -12.01
CA MET A 95 -5.92 -4.28 -11.04
C MET A 95 -4.47 -4.29 -11.50
N THR A 96 -3.57 -3.90 -10.60
CA THR A 96 -2.13 -4.09 -10.71
C THR A 96 -1.61 -4.82 -9.47
N THR A 97 -0.87 -5.91 -9.67
CA THR A 97 -0.38 -6.76 -8.58
C THR A 97 1.02 -7.31 -8.87
N GLN A 98 1.69 -7.77 -7.83
CA GLN A 98 2.92 -8.55 -7.97
C GLN A 98 2.59 -10.03 -8.02
N LEU A 99 3.10 -10.74 -9.03
CA LEU A 99 2.97 -12.18 -9.17
C LEU A 99 4.09 -12.90 -8.39
N ARG A 100 3.76 -14.09 -7.86
CA ARG A 100 4.75 -14.98 -7.23
C ARG A 100 5.48 -15.80 -8.30
N SER A 101 6.66 -16.27 -7.99
CA SER A 101 7.47 -17.10 -8.90
C SER A 101 6.79 -18.41 -9.33
N ASN A 102 5.91 -18.95 -8.51
CA ASN A 102 5.16 -20.18 -8.82
C ASN A 102 3.86 -19.94 -9.63
N GLN A 103 3.49 -18.71 -9.91
CA GLN A 103 2.31 -18.40 -10.71
C GLN A 103 2.57 -18.55 -12.19
N GLN A 104 1.50 -18.85 -12.94
CA GLN A 104 1.53 -19.06 -14.38
C GLN A 104 0.73 -17.98 -15.10
N VAL A 105 1.19 -17.64 -16.30
CA VAL A 105 0.48 -16.83 -17.29
C VAL A 105 0.58 -17.51 -18.65
N SER A 106 -0.34 -17.19 -19.56
CA SER A 106 -0.22 -17.61 -20.95
C SER A 106 0.32 -16.46 -21.80
N LEU A 107 1.32 -16.73 -22.60
CA LEU A 107 1.78 -15.83 -23.65
C LEU A 107 0.71 -15.73 -24.73
N LEU A 108 0.77 -14.69 -25.58
CA LEU A 108 -0.23 -14.49 -26.64
C LEU A 108 -0.21 -15.60 -27.70
N ASN A 109 0.88 -16.37 -27.81
CA ASN A 109 0.98 -17.55 -28.66
C ASN A 109 0.33 -18.82 -28.03
N GLY A 110 -0.30 -18.71 -26.88
CA GLY A 110 -0.94 -19.82 -26.17
C GLY A 110 -0.02 -20.59 -25.23
N GLN A 111 1.28 -20.37 -25.25
CA GLN A 111 2.22 -21.05 -24.36
C GLN A 111 2.03 -20.63 -22.91
N SER A 112 1.85 -21.59 -22.01
CA SER A 112 1.79 -21.33 -20.56
C SER A 112 3.19 -21.34 -19.96
N VAL A 113 3.52 -20.30 -19.18
CA VAL A 113 4.86 -20.12 -18.59
C VAL A 113 4.73 -19.75 -17.11
N LYS A 114 5.54 -20.41 -16.26
CA LYS A 114 5.70 -20.01 -14.85
C LYS A 114 6.60 -18.77 -14.76
N MET A 115 6.36 -17.93 -13.77
CA MET A 115 7.17 -16.72 -13.56
C MET A 115 8.64 -17.05 -13.26
N ALA A 116 8.92 -18.15 -12.57
CA ALA A 116 10.31 -18.60 -12.37
C ALA A 116 10.99 -18.96 -13.69
N ASP A 117 10.32 -19.77 -14.52
CA ASP A 117 10.89 -20.25 -15.78
C ASP A 117 11.09 -19.10 -16.79
N LEU A 118 10.14 -18.15 -16.78
CA LEU A 118 10.24 -16.94 -17.60
C LEU A 118 11.50 -16.12 -17.27
N ARG A 119 11.81 -15.99 -15.98
CA ARG A 119 13.02 -15.30 -15.52
C ARG A 119 14.28 -15.96 -16.07
N ASP A 120 14.33 -17.29 -16.03
CA ASP A 120 15.51 -18.06 -16.41
C ASP A 120 15.69 -18.16 -17.96
N GLN A 121 14.59 -17.96 -18.70
CA GLN A 121 14.59 -17.92 -20.18
C GLN A 121 14.95 -16.54 -20.75
N LEU A 122 14.92 -15.49 -19.92
CA LEU A 122 15.23 -14.14 -20.38
C LEU A 122 16.73 -13.98 -20.62
N ILE A 123 17.07 -13.75 -21.88
CA ILE A 123 18.43 -13.39 -22.30
C ILE A 123 18.66 -11.91 -21.91
N GLU A 124 19.86 -11.58 -21.45
CA GLU A 124 20.20 -10.20 -21.03
C GLU A 124 19.93 -9.15 -22.10
N THR A 125 20.00 -9.52 -23.39
CA THR A 125 19.71 -8.67 -24.54
C THR A 125 18.24 -8.21 -24.62
N GLU A 126 17.30 -8.92 -23.98
CA GLU A 126 15.88 -8.54 -23.93
C GLU A 126 15.55 -7.56 -22.81
N LEU A 127 16.51 -7.31 -21.91
CA LEU A 127 16.32 -6.41 -20.77
C LEU A 127 16.60 -4.96 -21.18
N ILE A 128 15.60 -4.10 -21.00
CA ILE A 128 15.72 -2.66 -21.24
C ILE A 128 16.25 -2.01 -19.96
N ARG A 129 17.41 -1.35 -20.09
CA ARG A 129 18.01 -0.58 -19.00
C ARG A 129 17.25 0.72 -18.76
N VAL A 130 17.01 1.04 -17.50
CA VAL A 130 16.47 2.33 -17.05
C VAL A 130 17.35 2.89 -15.94
N ASP A 131 17.84 4.09 -16.13
CA ASP A 131 18.52 4.82 -15.08
C ASP A 131 17.49 5.48 -14.16
N LEU A 132 17.51 5.10 -12.89
CA LEU A 132 16.64 5.67 -11.88
C LEU A 132 17.21 7.02 -11.41
N ARG A 133 16.35 7.95 -11.05
CA ARG A 133 16.75 9.27 -10.51
C ARG A 133 17.68 9.18 -9.28
N THR A 134 17.80 8.03 -8.66
CA THR A 134 18.69 7.74 -7.53
C THR A 134 20.11 7.33 -7.96
N GLY A 135 20.43 7.34 -9.26
CA GLY A 135 21.67 6.81 -9.81
C GLY A 135 21.73 5.28 -9.86
N ALA A 136 20.73 4.58 -9.33
CA ALA A 136 20.65 3.13 -9.42
C ALA A 136 20.12 2.71 -10.80
N GLN A 137 20.65 1.59 -11.31
CA GLN A 137 20.20 1.00 -12.56
C GLN A 137 19.13 -0.06 -12.27
N ALA A 138 18.08 -0.05 -13.05
CA ALA A 138 17.08 -1.11 -13.08
C ALA A 138 16.93 -1.61 -14.51
N TYR A 139 16.77 -2.91 -14.63
CA TYR A 139 16.50 -3.55 -15.91
C TYR A 139 15.07 -4.06 -15.87
N TYR A 140 14.36 -3.99 -16.98
CA TYR A 140 13.03 -4.54 -17.10
C TYR A 140 12.78 -5.18 -18.46
N TRP A 141 11.91 -6.15 -18.45
CA TRP A 141 11.33 -6.78 -19.62
C TRP A 141 9.81 -6.63 -19.56
N ARG A 142 9.17 -6.49 -20.72
CA ARG A 142 7.73 -6.22 -20.80
C ARG A 142 7.10 -7.03 -21.93
N ARG A 143 6.02 -7.76 -21.61
CA ARG A 143 5.13 -8.41 -22.60
C ARG A 143 3.66 -8.32 -22.20
N ASP A 144 2.77 -8.40 -23.18
CA ASP A 144 1.37 -8.62 -22.94
C ASP A 144 1.13 -10.12 -22.78
N VAL A 145 0.37 -10.51 -21.77
CA VAL A 145 0.10 -11.90 -21.38
C VAL A 145 -1.35 -12.06 -20.95
N ILE A 146 -1.84 -13.29 -20.92
CA ILE A 146 -3.16 -13.63 -20.41
C ILE A 146 -2.99 -14.27 -19.02
N HIS A 147 -3.51 -13.61 -18.01
CA HIS A 147 -3.54 -14.15 -16.66
C HIS A 147 -4.81 -14.99 -16.45
N PRO A 148 -4.77 -16.17 -15.78
CA PRO A 148 -5.89 -17.12 -15.72
C PRO A 148 -7.23 -16.55 -15.27
N TYR A 149 -7.24 -15.55 -14.40
CA TYR A 149 -8.48 -14.93 -13.88
C TYR A 149 -8.51 -13.41 -13.90
N LEU A 150 -7.43 -12.75 -14.32
CA LEU A 150 -7.40 -11.29 -14.55
C LEU A 150 -7.53 -10.95 -16.04
N GLY A 151 -7.42 -11.95 -16.92
CA GLY A 151 -7.51 -11.76 -18.36
C GLY A 151 -6.24 -11.16 -18.98
N LEU A 152 -6.41 -10.52 -20.12
CA LEU A 152 -5.33 -9.88 -20.87
C LEU A 152 -4.78 -8.67 -20.12
N GLY A 153 -3.46 -8.55 -20.09
CA GLY A 153 -2.79 -7.44 -19.45
C GLY A 153 -1.29 -7.39 -19.77
N THR A 154 -0.60 -6.45 -19.18
CA THR A 154 0.84 -6.26 -19.34
C THR A 154 1.60 -6.83 -18.15
N LEU A 155 2.54 -7.72 -18.45
CA LEU A 155 3.51 -8.26 -17.49
C LEU A 155 4.83 -7.49 -17.62
N VAL A 156 5.39 -7.08 -16.47
CA VAL A 156 6.70 -6.44 -16.38
C VAL A 156 7.56 -7.21 -15.39
N LEU A 157 8.67 -7.77 -15.87
CA LEU A 157 9.72 -8.31 -15.01
C LEU A 157 10.72 -7.18 -14.72
N GLN A 158 10.91 -6.87 -13.45
CA GLN A 158 11.90 -5.91 -12.99
C GLN A 158 13.06 -6.64 -12.32
N GLN A 159 14.28 -6.41 -12.81
CA GLN A 159 15.53 -6.86 -12.18
C GLN A 159 16.16 -5.70 -11.43
N ARG A 160 16.55 -5.91 -10.17
CA ARG A 160 17.26 -4.94 -9.34
C ARG A 160 18.53 -5.55 -8.78
N LYS A 161 19.64 -4.83 -8.86
CA LYS A 161 20.86 -5.19 -8.17
C LYS A 161 20.68 -5.01 -6.65
N ILE A 162 21.05 -6.00 -5.86
CA ILE A 162 21.01 -5.94 -4.40
C ILE A 162 22.37 -5.58 -3.82
N LYS A 163 22.40 -4.97 -2.64
CA LYS A 163 23.63 -4.50 -2.00
C LYS A 163 24.62 -5.63 -1.66
N SER A 164 24.12 -6.82 -1.37
CA SER A 164 24.91 -8.03 -1.07
C SER A 164 25.50 -8.71 -2.31
N GLY A 165 25.30 -8.15 -3.51
CA GLY A 165 25.61 -8.79 -4.78
C GLY A 165 24.43 -9.60 -5.32
N GLY A 166 24.43 -9.84 -6.66
CA GLY A 166 23.34 -10.55 -7.33
C GLY A 166 22.13 -9.67 -7.65
N PHE A 167 21.04 -10.32 -8.04
CA PHE A 167 19.85 -9.66 -8.56
C PHE A 167 18.57 -10.14 -7.85
N GLN A 168 17.66 -9.24 -7.61
CA GLN A 168 16.30 -9.50 -7.16
C GLN A 168 15.33 -9.26 -8.33
N TYR A 169 14.37 -10.18 -8.50
CA TYR A 169 13.39 -10.13 -9.57
C TYR A 169 11.99 -9.89 -8.99
N HIS A 170 11.25 -8.99 -9.62
CA HIS A 170 9.86 -8.68 -9.28
C HIS A 170 9.01 -8.79 -10.54
N HIS A 171 7.93 -9.57 -10.47
CA HIS A 171 6.99 -9.77 -11.56
C HIS A 171 5.74 -8.92 -11.28
N HIS A 172 5.53 -7.87 -12.06
CA HIS A 172 4.37 -6.99 -11.94
C HIS A 172 3.41 -7.25 -13.09
N PHE A 173 2.16 -7.54 -12.78
CA PHE A 173 1.09 -7.68 -13.75
C PHE A 173 0.09 -6.54 -13.59
N SER A 174 -0.39 -5.98 -14.70
CA SER A 174 -1.45 -4.98 -14.73
C SER A 174 -2.47 -5.33 -15.80
N GLN A 175 -3.75 -5.15 -15.51
CA GLN A 175 -4.83 -5.28 -16.49
C GLN A 175 -4.82 -4.17 -17.57
N HIS A 176 -3.99 -3.14 -17.42
CA HIS A 176 -3.73 -2.21 -18.52
C HIS A 176 -3.03 -2.94 -19.68
N GLN A 177 -3.75 -3.04 -20.79
CA GLN A 177 -3.22 -3.63 -22.01
C GLN A 177 -2.24 -2.68 -22.69
N LYS A 178 -1.17 -3.24 -23.28
CA LYS A 178 -0.13 -2.48 -23.99
C LYS A 178 0.50 -1.33 -23.19
N ALA A 179 0.40 -1.38 -21.85
CA ALA A 179 0.96 -0.35 -20.98
C ALA A 179 2.49 -0.30 -21.09
N LYS A 180 3.08 0.90 -21.00
CA LYS A 180 4.52 1.06 -20.86
C LYS A 180 4.99 0.45 -19.54
N ALA A 181 6.14 -0.22 -19.51
CA ALA A 181 6.67 -0.83 -18.29
C ALA A 181 6.75 0.17 -17.12
N ILE A 182 7.20 1.39 -17.42
CA ILE A 182 7.30 2.45 -16.40
C ILE A 182 5.94 2.79 -15.77
N THR A 183 4.85 2.75 -16.53
CA THR A 183 3.49 2.98 -16.02
C THR A 183 3.09 1.89 -15.03
N VAL A 184 3.28 0.61 -15.39
CA VAL A 184 2.99 -0.53 -14.49
C VAL A 184 3.80 -0.44 -13.21
N LEU A 185 5.10 -0.13 -13.31
CA LEU A 185 5.99 0.02 -12.16
C LEU A 185 5.58 1.22 -11.27
N GLN A 186 5.13 2.33 -11.87
CA GLN A 186 4.62 3.49 -11.12
C GLN A 186 3.33 3.15 -10.36
N ILE A 187 2.39 2.43 -10.97
CA ILE A 187 1.16 1.99 -10.31
C ILE A 187 1.50 1.03 -9.16
N ALA A 188 2.34 0.02 -9.39
CA ALA A 188 2.79 -0.90 -8.35
C ALA A 188 3.47 -0.18 -7.18
N LYS A 189 4.25 0.87 -7.45
CA LYS A 189 4.89 1.70 -6.42
C LYS A 189 3.88 2.50 -5.59
N ARG A 190 2.70 2.83 -6.13
CA ARG A 190 1.63 3.54 -5.39
C ARG A 190 1.06 2.72 -4.22
N ARG A 191 1.37 1.44 -4.12
CA ARG A 191 1.06 0.61 -2.95
C ARG A 191 1.93 0.96 -1.73
N TRP A 192 3.18 1.42 -1.93
CA TRP A 192 4.14 1.71 -0.86
C TRP A 192 3.62 2.64 0.26
N PRO A 193 2.81 3.67 0.00
CA PRO A 193 2.25 4.51 1.05
C PRO A 193 1.44 3.78 2.14
N ILE A 194 0.94 2.57 1.89
CA ILE A 194 0.31 1.73 2.93
C ILE A 194 1.35 1.30 3.98
N GLU A 195 2.56 0.96 3.56
CA GLU A 195 3.65 0.59 4.47
C GLU A 195 4.10 1.79 5.30
N VAL A 196 4.13 2.97 4.68
CA VAL A 196 4.37 4.24 5.38
C VAL A 196 3.26 4.51 6.42
N PHE A 197 2.00 4.32 6.05
CA PHE A 197 0.88 4.41 6.99
C PHE A 197 1.07 3.51 8.22
N PHE A 198 1.39 2.24 8.03
CA PHE A 198 1.62 1.32 9.15
C PHE A 198 2.80 1.75 10.02
N ARG A 199 3.89 2.16 9.41
CA ARG A 199 5.09 2.63 10.12
C ARG A 199 4.78 3.87 10.95
N GLU A 200 4.23 4.91 10.33
CA GLU A 200 3.94 6.19 10.99
C GLU A 200 2.85 6.03 12.06
N SER A 201 1.83 5.22 11.80
CA SER A 201 0.76 4.96 12.78
C SER A 201 1.29 4.22 14.02
N LYS A 202 2.23 3.28 13.85
CA LYS A 202 2.88 2.60 14.98
C LYS A 202 3.82 3.53 15.74
N GLN A 203 4.65 4.31 15.04
CA GLN A 203 5.68 5.16 15.66
C GLN A 203 5.11 6.42 16.30
N HIS A 204 4.12 7.05 15.68
CA HIS A 204 3.68 8.39 16.05
C HIS A 204 2.25 8.47 16.61
N LEU A 205 1.39 7.49 16.29
CA LEU A 205 -0.01 7.49 16.70
C LEU A 205 -0.36 6.38 17.71
N GLY A 206 0.63 5.60 18.15
CA GLY A 206 0.45 4.57 19.16
C GLY A 206 -0.37 3.35 18.69
N MET A 207 -0.49 3.12 17.38
CA MET A 207 -1.23 1.95 16.85
C MET A 207 -0.58 0.62 17.26
N GLY A 208 0.72 0.62 17.58
CA GLY A 208 1.45 -0.55 18.07
C GLY A 208 1.26 -0.84 19.56
N HIS A 209 0.77 0.10 20.34
CA HIS A 209 0.49 -0.06 21.76
C HIS A 209 -0.92 -0.58 21.95
N LEU A 210 -1.08 -1.87 22.20
CA LEU A 210 -2.36 -2.55 22.28
C LEU A 210 -2.59 -3.13 23.70
N PRO A 211 -2.85 -2.29 24.71
CA PRO A 211 -3.06 -2.74 26.10
C PRO A 211 -4.41 -3.43 26.30
N PHE A 212 -5.24 -3.50 25.26
CA PHE A 212 -6.62 -3.96 25.35
C PHE A 212 -6.74 -5.47 25.22
N ARG A 213 -7.43 -6.11 26.17
CA ARG A 213 -7.79 -7.52 26.11
C ARG A 213 -9.11 -7.77 25.37
N LYS A 214 -10.07 -6.81 25.46
CA LYS A 214 -11.36 -6.91 24.79
C LYS A 214 -11.25 -6.56 23.32
N TRP A 215 -11.87 -7.39 22.47
CA TRP A 215 -11.85 -7.21 21.02
C TRP A 215 -12.47 -5.89 20.55
N SER A 216 -13.59 -5.48 21.17
CA SER A 216 -14.25 -4.20 20.87
C SER A 216 -13.35 -3.00 21.14
N SER A 217 -12.67 -2.97 22.29
CA SER A 217 -11.74 -1.91 22.66
C SER A 217 -10.53 -1.85 21.71
N LEU A 218 -9.98 -3.03 21.33
CA LEU A 218 -8.90 -3.11 20.36
C LEU A 218 -9.34 -2.59 19.00
N ARG A 219 -10.53 -2.97 18.53
CA ARG A 219 -11.11 -2.48 17.27
C ARG A 219 -11.29 -0.96 17.30
N GLY A 220 -11.90 -0.44 18.35
CA GLY A 220 -12.11 0.99 18.53
C GLY A 220 -10.79 1.78 18.52
N HIS A 221 -9.77 1.27 19.22
CA HIS A 221 -8.44 1.88 19.22
C HIS A 221 -7.83 1.96 17.82
N ILE A 222 -7.84 0.87 17.08
CA ILE A 222 -7.24 0.83 15.72
C ILE A 222 -8.00 1.76 14.77
N ILE A 223 -9.33 1.73 14.79
CA ILE A 223 -10.14 2.63 13.96
C ILE A 223 -9.87 4.09 14.30
N SER A 224 -9.84 4.46 15.57
CA SER A 224 -9.57 5.84 15.99
C SER A 224 -8.18 6.32 15.52
N ARG A 225 -7.15 5.46 15.53
CA ARG A 225 -5.81 5.79 15.01
C ARG A 225 -5.80 5.94 13.49
N ALA A 226 -6.55 5.11 12.77
CA ALA A 226 -6.70 5.26 11.33
C ALA A 226 -7.43 6.55 10.95
N VAL A 227 -8.49 6.92 11.68
CA VAL A 227 -9.19 8.20 11.49
C VAL A 227 -8.25 9.38 11.78
N LEU A 228 -7.49 9.32 12.88
CA LEU A 228 -6.52 10.36 13.22
C LEU A 228 -5.47 10.50 12.10
N TYR A 229 -4.94 9.37 11.59
CA TYR A 229 -4.01 9.39 10.46
C TYR A 229 -4.64 10.03 9.23
N PHE A 230 -5.89 9.67 8.90
CA PHE A 230 -6.64 10.27 7.78
C PHE A 230 -6.73 11.79 7.91
N LEU A 231 -7.10 12.31 9.09
CA LEU A 231 -7.20 13.74 9.34
C LEU A 231 -5.84 14.44 9.19
N LEU A 232 -4.78 13.87 9.76
CA LEU A 232 -3.42 14.40 9.63
C LEU A 232 -2.92 14.35 8.18
N ALA A 233 -3.23 13.29 7.44
CA ALA A 233 -2.92 13.18 6.01
C ALA A 233 -3.66 14.26 5.20
N LYS A 234 -4.94 14.54 5.54
CA LYS A 234 -5.74 15.61 4.92
C LYS A 234 -5.13 16.99 5.17
N VAL A 235 -4.73 17.28 6.42
CA VAL A 235 -4.05 18.52 6.79
C VAL A 235 -2.73 18.62 6.01
N ARG A 236 -1.90 17.58 6.02
CA ARG A 236 -0.64 17.51 5.28
C ARG A 236 -0.85 17.74 3.78
N HIS A 237 -1.91 17.21 3.20
CA HIS A 237 -2.21 17.38 1.78
C HIS A 237 -2.62 18.81 1.43
N ARG A 238 -3.32 19.52 2.34
CA ARG A 238 -3.78 20.90 2.14
C ARG A 238 -2.69 21.96 2.33
N ILE A 239 -1.65 21.68 3.11
CA ILE A 239 -0.53 22.61 3.33
C ILE A 239 0.20 22.85 2.00
N ARG A 240 0.49 24.12 1.69
CA ARG A 240 1.24 24.51 0.48
C ARG A 240 2.56 23.74 0.39
N TRP A 241 2.88 23.27 -0.80
CA TRP A 241 3.99 22.36 -1.10
C TRP A 241 5.33 22.72 -0.44
N LYS A 242 5.74 23.99 -0.49
CA LYS A 242 7.03 24.46 0.08
C LYS A 242 7.13 24.31 1.61
N LYS A 243 5.99 24.27 2.33
CA LYS A 243 5.93 24.14 3.80
C LYS A 243 5.43 22.77 4.26
N ARG A 244 5.28 21.83 3.33
CA ARG A 244 4.66 20.54 3.62
C ARG A 244 5.58 19.63 4.44
N ALA A 245 5.11 19.21 5.59
CA ALA A 245 5.78 18.17 6.36
C ALA A 245 5.82 16.85 5.55
N LYS A 246 7.00 16.24 5.42
CA LYS A 246 7.20 15.00 4.64
C LYS A 246 6.53 13.79 5.30
N THR A 247 6.39 13.79 6.61
CA THR A 247 5.84 12.67 7.40
C THR A 247 4.79 13.17 8.40
N ILE A 248 3.96 12.26 8.90
CA ILE A 248 3.02 12.55 9.99
C ILE A 248 3.78 12.91 11.28
N GLY A 249 4.94 12.28 11.51
CA GLY A 249 5.81 12.61 12.65
C GLY A 249 6.30 14.06 12.60
N ALA A 250 6.81 14.51 11.45
CA ALA A 250 7.23 15.90 11.24
C ALA A 250 6.06 16.89 11.39
N LEU A 251 4.86 16.54 10.88
CA LEU A 251 3.66 17.36 11.07
C LEU A 251 3.29 17.47 12.55
N LYS A 252 3.32 16.36 13.30
CA LYS A 252 3.04 16.35 14.73
C LYS A 252 4.02 17.25 15.51
N GLN A 253 5.30 17.22 15.17
CA GLN A 253 6.31 18.08 15.79
C GLN A 253 6.02 19.56 15.51
N GLN A 254 5.77 19.94 14.25
CA GLN A 254 5.41 21.30 13.89
C GLN A 254 4.18 21.82 14.64
N TRP A 255 3.14 20.99 14.79
CA TRP A 255 1.96 21.33 15.58
C TRP A 255 2.26 21.44 17.07
N GLY A 256 3.11 20.58 17.61
CA GLY A 256 3.58 20.66 18.99
C GLY A 256 4.29 21.98 19.28
N GLU A 257 5.16 22.42 18.39
CA GLU A 257 5.86 23.71 18.49
C GLU A 257 4.91 24.89 18.42
N ILE A 258 3.94 24.87 17.48
CA ILE A 258 2.91 25.91 17.35
C ILE A 258 2.04 25.98 18.63
N LEU A 259 1.54 24.86 19.10
CA LEU A 259 0.72 24.80 20.33
C LEU A 259 1.53 25.25 21.54
N SER A 260 2.77 24.81 21.68
CA SER A 260 3.65 25.25 22.77
C SER A 260 3.93 26.76 22.74
N SER A 261 4.07 27.33 21.56
CA SER A 261 4.24 28.78 21.37
C SER A 261 2.96 29.54 21.78
N ILE A 262 1.81 29.04 21.36
CA ILE A 262 0.50 29.60 21.73
C ILE A 262 0.32 29.52 23.25
N PHE A 263 0.53 28.34 23.87
CA PHE A 263 0.41 28.21 25.33
C PHE A 263 1.35 29.11 26.11
N ARG A 264 2.61 29.28 25.64
CA ARG A 264 3.54 30.23 26.28
C ARG A 264 3.07 31.67 26.22
N SER A 265 2.37 32.07 25.15
CA SER A 265 1.83 33.42 25.03
C SER A 265 0.65 33.71 26.00
N PHE A 266 -0.01 32.64 26.50
CA PHE A 266 -1.09 32.78 27.51
C PHE A 266 -0.59 32.63 28.94
N LEU A 267 0.65 32.17 29.16
CA LEU A 267 1.21 32.14 30.52
C LEU A 267 1.64 33.56 30.94
N PRO A 268 1.17 34.08 32.07
CA PRO A 268 1.61 35.37 32.56
C PRO A 268 3.14 35.30 32.77
N VAL A 269 3.86 36.27 32.22
CA VAL A 269 5.29 36.45 32.51
C VAL A 269 5.37 36.68 34.01
N SER A 270 5.83 35.68 34.76
CA SER A 270 6.16 35.87 36.16
C SER A 270 7.22 36.95 36.24
N ARG A 271 6.83 38.18 36.57
CA ARG A 271 7.81 39.21 36.94
C ARG A 271 8.55 38.65 38.13
N SER A 272 9.83 38.26 37.89
CA SER A 272 10.76 38.09 38.99
C SER A 272 10.82 39.41 39.73
N GLN A 273 10.16 39.46 40.88
CA GLN A 273 10.44 40.52 41.85
C GLN A 273 11.84 40.24 42.38
N ASN A 274 12.81 40.94 41.79
CA ASN A 274 14.06 41.19 42.46
C ASN A 274 13.79 42.32 43.42
N ALA A 275 13.63 42.01 44.70
CA ALA A 275 13.85 42.86 45.83
C ALA A 275 15.19 42.52 46.47
#